data_891ba3feba1de1cdc1d9ff6da0569d62
#
_entry.id   891ba3feba1de1cdc1d9ff6da0569d62
#
_cell.length_a   1.000
_cell.length_b   1.000
_cell.length_c   1.000
_cell.angle_alpha   90.00
_cell.angle_beta   90.00
_cell.angle_gamma   90.00
#
_symmetry.space_group_name_H-M   'P 1'
#
loop_
_entity.id
_entity.type
_entity.pdbx_description
1 polymer ?
#
loop_
_entity_poly.entity_id
_entity_poly.type
_entity_poly.pdbx_seq_one_letter_code
_entity_poly.pdbx_strand_id
1 'polypeptide(L)'
;VAGLTLGADPLVAGVSLVSALDSRMVNGLIVRKEPKGHGTQAWIEGPLPEKGTKITVLEDVITTGGSAIKAVEKLRDAGYIVNRVVAIVDRQDDCDSCGKGEADTAMRESDLELCSIFKLNELT
;
A
#
# COMPACT_ATOMS: atom_id res chain seq x y z
N VAL A 1 7.91 3.98 -1.78
CA VAL A 1 6.56 3.43 -1.95
C VAL A 1 6.62 1.96 -2.28
N ALA A 2 5.58 1.24 -1.94
CA ALA A 2 5.45 -0.17 -2.26
C ALA A 2 3.98 -0.54 -2.52
N GLY A 3 3.73 -1.66 -3.18
CA GLY A 3 2.38 -2.16 -3.37
C GLY A 3 2.35 -3.63 -3.76
N LEU A 4 1.21 -4.26 -3.54
CA LEU A 4 1.00 -5.66 -3.89
C LEU A 4 0.77 -5.80 -5.39
N THR A 5 1.53 -6.70 -6.01
CA THR A 5 1.34 -6.99 -7.44
C THR A 5 -0.04 -7.64 -7.67
N LEU A 6 -0.74 -7.44 -8.79
CA LEU A 6 -0.43 -6.64 -9.99
C LEU A 6 -1.00 -5.21 -9.91
N GLY A 7 -2.10 -5.03 -9.17
CA GLY A 7 -2.89 -3.80 -9.19
C GLY A 7 -2.10 -2.55 -8.85
N ALA A 8 -1.19 -2.63 -7.91
CA ALA A 8 -0.38 -1.50 -7.50
C ALA A 8 0.87 -1.26 -8.35
N ASP A 9 1.27 -2.20 -9.22
CA ASP A 9 2.50 -2.09 -10.01
C ASP A 9 2.57 -0.77 -10.82
N PRO A 10 1.53 -0.37 -11.57
CA PRO A 10 1.56 0.88 -12.31
C PRO A 10 1.68 2.11 -11.41
N LEU A 11 1.06 2.07 -10.22
CA LEU A 11 1.10 3.18 -9.28
C LEU A 11 2.50 3.35 -8.68
N VAL A 12 3.11 2.25 -8.30
CA VAL A 12 4.48 2.23 -7.76
C VAL A 12 5.46 2.78 -8.81
N ALA A 13 5.37 2.30 -10.05
CA ALA A 13 6.20 2.78 -11.15
C ALA A 13 5.94 4.27 -11.44
N GLY A 14 4.69 4.69 -11.47
CA GLY A 14 4.29 6.06 -11.72
C GLY A 14 4.80 7.03 -10.66
N VAL A 15 4.64 6.71 -9.40
CA VAL A 15 5.13 7.54 -8.28
C VAL A 15 6.65 7.64 -8.33
N SER A 16 7.34 6.54 -8.55
CA SER A 16 8.80 6.52 -8.65
C SER A 16 9.29 7.39 -9.81
N LEU A 17 8.69 7.28 -10.99
CA LEU A 17 9.03 8.08 -12.16
C LEU A 17 8.79 9.57 -11.94
N VAL A 18 7.59 9.94 -11.50
CA VAL A 18 7.20 11.34 -11.28
C VAL A 18 8.08 11.99 -10.21
N SER A 19 8.38 11.26 -9.13
CA SER A 19 9.27 11.76 -8.08
C SER A 19 10.68 12.05 -8.59
N ALA A 20 11.19 11.21 -9.48
CA ALA A 20 12.49 11.42 -10.12
C ALA A 20 12.50 12.66 -11.01
N LEU A 21 11.43 12.87 -11.79
CA LEU A 21 11.27 14.06 -12.63
C LEU A 21 11.16 15.36 -11.81
N ASP A 22 10.63 15.26 -10.58
CA ASP A 22 10.50 16.39 -9.63
C ASP A 22 11.72 16.53 -8.70
N SER A 23 12.81 15.87 -9.00
CA SER A 23 14.04 15.87 -8.19
C SER A 23 13.88 15.40 -6.74
N ARG A 24 12.85 14.60 -6.48
CA ARG A 24 12.55 13.97 -5.17
C ARG A 24 12.51 12.46 -5.34
N MET A 25 13.65 11.83 -5.33
CA MET A 25 13.72 10.40 -5.61
C MET A 25 13.01 9.56 -4.55
N VAL A 26 11.92 8.93 -4.96
CA VAL A 26 11.19 7.92 -4.18
C VAL A 26 11.31 6.58 -4.90
N ASN A 27 11.97 5.63 -4.27
CA ASN A 27 12.12 4.29 -4.83
C ASN A 27 10.83 3.49 -4.71
N GLY A 28 10.59 2.62 -5.67
CA GLY A 28 9.45 1.72 -5.71
C GLY A 28 9.80 0.28 -5.40
N LEU A 29 8.98 -0.37 -4.59
CA LEU A 29 9.07 -1.78 -4.27
C LEU A 29 7.79 -2.50 -4.67
N ILE A 30 7.93 -3.70 -5.17
CA ILE A 30 6.79 -4.57 -5.49
C ILE A 30 6.72 -5.68 -4.45
N VAL A 31 5.57 -5.81 -3.80
CA VAL A 31 5.29 -6.92 -2.89
C VAL A 31 4.66 -8.05 -3.68
N ARG A 32 5.24 -9.23 -3.61
CA ARG A 32 4.79 -10.41 -4.34
C ARG A 32 3.62 -11.08 -3.62
N LYS A 33 2.77 -11.76 -4.38
CA LYS A 33 1.72 -12.64 -3.83
C LYS A 33 2.27 -13.95 -3.29
N GLU A 34 3.40 -14.39 -3.87
CA GLU A 34 4.09 -15.62 -3.49
C GLU A 34 5.59 -15.34 -3.35
N PRO A 35 6.29 -16.04 -2.45
CA PRO A 35 7.70 -15.79 -2.22
C PRO A 35 8.55 -16.31 -3.38
N LYS A 36 9.64 -15.61 -3.68
CA LYS A 36 10.69 -16.05 -4.59
C LYS A 36 11.86 -16.56 -3.76
N GLY A 37 11.85 -17.82 -3.38
CA GLY A 37 12.88 -18.41 -2.52
C GLY A 37 12.50 -18.38 -1.03
N HIS A 38 13.49 -18.15 -0.16
CA HIS A 38 13.33 -18.21 1.28
C HIS A 38 13.62 -16.88 1.97
N GLY A 39 13.06 -16.69 3.16
CA GLY A 39 13.24 -15.51 4.00
C GLY A 39 12.24 -14.39 3.73
N THR A 40 12.28 -13.35 4.57
CA THR A 40 11.33 -12.24 4.53
C THR A 40 11.46 -11.38 3.27
N GLN A 41 12.68 -11.25 2.74
CA GLN A 41 12.94 -10.47 1.52
C GLN A 41 12.50 -11.19 0.24
N ALA A 42 12.20 -12.48 0.31
CA ALA A 42 11.68 -13.24 -0.84
C ALA A 42 10.32 -12.73 -1.37
N TRP A 43 9.63 -11.92 -0.57
CA TRP A 43 8.33 -11.32 -0.91
C TRP A 43 8.42 -9.94 -1.56
N ILE A 44 9.62 -9.33 -1.61
CA ILE A 44 9.79 -7.94 -2.03
C ILE A 44 10.77 -7.85 -3.19
N GLU A 45 10.35 -7.18 -4.26
CA GLU A 45 11.20 -6.89 -5.43
C GLU A 45 11.52 -5.40 -5.50
N GLY A 46 12.73 -5.07 -5.91
CA GLY A 46 13.18 -3.70 -6.12
C GLY A 46 14.40 -3.32 -5.28
N PRO A 47 14.79 -2.04 -5.31
CA PRO A 47 15.94 -1.55 -4.56
C PRO A 47 15.61 -1.47 -3.07
N LEU A 48 15.96 -2.51 -2.32
CA LEU A 48 15.67 -2.62 -0.89
C LEU A 48 16.39 -1.50 -0.11
N PRO A 49 15.64 -0.64 0.59
CA PRO A 49 16.24 0.37 1.45
C PRO A 49 16.78 -0.21 2.76
N GLU A 50 17.46 0.60 3.53
CA GLU A 50 17.88 0.20 4.88
C GLU A 50 16.69 -0.13 5.78
N LYS A 51 16.86 -1.09 6.66
CA LYS A 51 15.84 -1.43 7.67
C LYS A 51 15.50 -0.20 8.51
N GLY A 52 14.24 -0.08 8.87
CA GLY A 52 13.72 1.10 9.56
C GLY A 52 13.27 2.22 8.64
N THR A 53 13.46 2.10 7.33
CA THR A 53 12.94 3.07 6.36
C THR A 53 11.41 3.08 6.39
N LYS A 54 10.84 4.28 6.31
CA LYS A 54 9.39 4.46 6.20
C LYS A 54 8.93 4.22 4.77
N ILE A 55 7.93 3.37 4.62
CA ILE A 55 7.34 3.02 3.33
C ILE A 55 5.84 3.31 3.37
N THR A 56 5.34 3.98 2.34
CA THR A 56 3.89 4.13 2.10
C THR A 56 3.45 3.06 1.12
N VAL A 57 2.39 2.33 1.46
CA VAL A 57 1.78 1.33 0.59
C VAL A 57 0.77 1.99 -0.32
N LEU A 58 0.81 1.64 -1.59
CA LEU A 58 -0.11 2.10 -2.63
C LEU A 58 -1.08 0.99 -3.01
N GLU A 59 -2.32 1.37 -3.27
CA GLU A 59 -3.38 0.46 -3.73
C GLU A 59 -4.22 1.14 -4.81
N ASP A 60 -4.66 0.40 -5.80
CA ASP A 60 -5.56 0.93 -6.84
C ASP A 60 -6.97 1.10 -6.28
N VAL A 61 -7.62 0.02 -5.91
CA VAL A 61 -8.97 0.02 -5.32
C VAL A 61 -8.95 -0.74 -4.01
N ILE A 62 -9.49 -0.13 -2.98
CA ILE A 62 -9.61 -0.78 -1.68
C ILE A 62 -11.07 -1.11 -1.39
N THR A 63 -11.32 -2.32 -0.91
CA THR A 63 -12.63 -2.80 -0.49
C THR A 63 -12.62 -3.11 1.01
N THR A 64 -12.08 -4.26 1.38
CA THR A 64 -11.89 -4.70 2.78
C THR A 64 -10.55 -4.29 3.36
N GLY A 65 -9.58 -3.99 2.51
CA GLY A 65 -8.22 -3.68 2.92
C GLY A 65 -7.27 -4.88 2.99
N GLY A 66 -7.77 -6.08 2.71
CA GLY A 66 -6.99 -7.32 2.88
C GLY A 66 -5.69 -7.37 2.08
N SER A 67 -5.72 -6.95 0.81
CA SER A 67 -4.53 -6.90 -0.05
C SER A 67 -3.48 -5.93 0.45
N ALA A 68 -3.91 -4.73 0.85
CA ALA A 68 -3.00 -3.72 1.40
C ALA A 68 -2.38 -4.17 2.71
N ILE A 69 -3.16 -4.79 3.60
CA ILE A 69 -2.67 -5.31 4.88
C ILE A 69 -1.64 -6.42 4.66
N LYS A 70 -1.85 -7.32 3.70
CA LYS A 70 -0.85 -8.33 3.34
C LYS A 70 0.48 -7.71 2.91
N ALA A 71 0.44 -6.67 2.08
CA ALA A 71 1.64 -5.95 1.68
C ALA A 71 2.33 -5.31 2.89
N VAL A 72 1.57 -4.67 3.77
CA VAL A 72 2.09 -4.06 4.99
C VAL A 72 2.78 -5.09 5.89
N GLU A 73 2.16 -6.22 6.11
CA GLU A 73 2.73 -7.31 6.93
C GLU A 73 4.08 -7.78 6.38
N LYS A 74 4.17 -8.01 5.06
CA LYS A 74 5.42 -8.44 4.43
C LYS A 74 6.53 -7.39 4.56
N LEU A 75 6.20 -6.12 4.42
CA LEU A 75 7.14 -5.03 4.59
C LEU A 75 7.59 -4.87 6.05
N ARG A 76 6.68 -4.98 7.00
CA ARG A 76 7.00 -4.95 8.43
C ARG A 76 7.87 -6.13 8.85
N ASP A 77 7.58 -7.34 8.34
CA ASP A 77 8.39 -8.54 8.58
C ASP A 77 9.82 -8.38 8.04
N ALA A 78 9.99 -7.63 6.95
CA ALA A 78 11.30 -7.32 6.39
C ALA A 78 12.05 -6.21 7.15
N GLY A 79 11.45 -5.61 8.18
CA GLY A 79 12.07 -4.61 9.03
C GLY A 79 11.78 -3.16 8.66
N TYR A 80 10.80 -2.91 7.81
CA TYR A 80 10.39 -1.56 7.42
C TYR A 80 9.26 -1.01 8.29
N ILE A 81 9.14 0.31 8.32
CA ILE A 81 8.07 1.02 9.04
C ILE A 81 6.99 1.39 8.03
N VAL A 82 5.78 0.91 8.26
CA VAL A 82 4.62 1.22 7.42
C VAL A 82 3.50 1.77 8.30
N ASN A 83 3.15 3.04 8.08
CA ASN A 83 2.11 3.74 8.84
C ASN A 83 0.94 4.21 7.98
N ARG A 84 1.07 4.11 6.65
CA ARG A 84 0.09 4.71 5.73
C ARG A 84 -0.15 3.84 4.50
N VAL A 85 -1.40 3.78 4.11
CA VAL A 85 -1.85 3.24 2.82
C VAL A 85 -2.52 4.37 2.04
N VAL A 86 -2.16 4.52 0.78
CA VAL A 86 -2.80 5.47 -0.14
C VAL A 86 -3.48 4.67 -1.25
N ALA A 87 -4.78 4.84 -1.39
CA ALA A 87 -5.57 4.20 -2.43
C ALA A 87 -6.10 5.23 -3.44
N ILE A 88 -6.24 4.84 -4.70
CA ILE A 88 -6.90 5.69 -5.69
C ILE A 88 -8.39 5.77 -5.37
N VAL A 89 -9.05 4.63 -5.21
CA VAL A 89 -10.49 4.55 -4.93
C VAL A 89 -10.72 3.70 -3.68
N ASP A 90 -11.46 4.26 -2.74
CA ASP A 90 -12.05 3.53 -1.63
C ASP A 90 -13.52 3.25 -1.97
N ARG A 91 -13.87 1.99 -2.14
CA ARG A 91 -15.24 1.56 -2.45
C ARG A 91 -16.19 1.74 -1.28
N GLN A 92 -15.66 1.92 -0.09
CA GLN A 92 -16.45 2.09 1.14
C GLN A 92 -17.44 0.95 1.38
N ASP A 93 -17.05 -0.27 1.06
CA ASP A 93 -17.88 -1.45 1.30
C ASP A 93 -18.20 -1.54 2.80
N ASP A 94 -19.44 -1.88 3.10
CA ASP A 94 -19.94 -2.05 4.46
C ASP A 94 -19.70 -0.84 5.39
N CYS A 95 -19.95 0.38 4.88
CA CYS A 95 -19.87 1.59 5.68
C CYS A 95 -20.79 1.52 6.90
N ASP A 96 -20.23 1.80 8.04
CA ASP A 96 -20.97 1.94 9.28
C ASP A 96 -21.78 3.25 9.35
N SER A 97 -22.53 3.43 10.44
CA SER A 97 -23.32 4.64 10.66
C SER A 97 -22.51 5.93 10.76
N CYS A 98 -21.18 5.82 10.96
CA CYS A 98 -20.26 6.96 11.00
C CYS A 98 -19.68 7.29 9.62
N GLY A 99 -20.05 6.55 8.57
CA GLY A 99 -19.52 6.71 7.22
C GLY A 99 -18.11 6.14 7.02
N LYS A 100 -17.67 5.27 7.92
CA LYS A 100 -16.39 4.57 7.82
C LYS A 100 -16.61 3.18 7.24
N GLY A 101 -15.89 2.86 6.20
CA GLY A 101 -15.96 1.55 5.59
C GLY A 101 -15.17 0.50 6.34
N GLU A 102 -15.36 -0.75 5.96
CA GLU A 102 -14.62 -1.92 6.49
C GLU A 102 -13.10 -1.74 6.36
N ALA A 103 -12.64 -1.18 5.24
CA ALA A 103 -11.23 -0.92 5.00
C ALA A 103 -10.63 0.06 6.02
N ASP A 104 -11.34 1.15 6.35
CA ASP A 104 -10.86 2.13 7.33
C ASP A 104 -10.72 1.50 8.72
N THR A 105 -11.69 0.67 9.13
CA THR A 105 -11.66 -0.07 10.37
C THR A 105 -10.48 -1.05 10.42
N ALA A 106 -10.30 -1.85 9.37
CA ALA A 106 -9.19 -2.81 9.27
C ALA A 106 -7.82 -2.12 9.31
N MET A 107 -7.68 -0.96 8.65
CA MET A 107 -6.45 -0.17 8.69
C MET A 107 -6.12 0.34 10.09
N ARG A 108 -7.12 0.83 10.82
CA ARG A 108 -6.93 1.29 12.20
C ARG A 108 -6.51 0.18 13.15
N GLU A 109 -7.09 -1.01 13.00
CA GLU A 109 -6.72 -2.20 13.78
C GLU A 109 -5.26 -2.63 13.51
N SER A 110 -4.73 -2.27 12.35
CA SER A 110 -3.35 -2.55 11.94
C SER A 110 -2.40 -1.36 12.15
N ASP A 111 -2.80 -0.34 12.90
CA ASP A 111 -2.04 0.89 13.11
C ASP A 111 -1.66 1.61 11.80
N LEU A 112 -2.62 1.70 10.89
CA LEU A 112 -2.45 2.33 9.58
C LEU A 112 -3.41 3.49 9.39
N GLU A 113 -2.93 4.55 8.76
CA GLU A 113 -3.75 5.62 8.21
C GLU A 113 -4.12 5.30 6.77
N LEU A 114 -5.40 5.33 6.46
CA LEU A 114 -5.89 5.18 5.08
C LEU A 114 -6.18 6.55 4.49
N CYS A 115 -5.54 6.85 3.37
CA CYS A 115 -5.82 8.03 2.55
C CYS A 115 -6.33 7.54 1.20
N SER A 116 -7.48 8.02 0.75
CA SER A 116 -7.99 7.74 -0.60
C SER A 116 -8.13 9.03 -1.39
N ILE A 117 -7.84 8.96 -2.71
CA ILE A 117 -8.04 10.10 -3.60
C ILE A 117 -9.52 10.29 -3.87
N PHE A 118 -10.23 9.19 -4.14
CA PHE A 118 -11.67 9.18 -4.38
C PHE A 118 -12.36 8.16 -3.48
N LYS A 119 -13.59 8.47 -3.10
CA LYS A 119 -14.52 7.50 -2.50
C LYS A 119 -15.60 7.18 -3.53
N LEU A 120 -16.11 5.96 -3.51
CA LEU A 120 -17.07 5.52 -4.53
C LEU A 120 -18.31 6.42 -4.60
N ASN A 121 -18.81 6.86 -3.46
CA ASN A 121 -19.97 7.76 -3.39
C ASN A 121 -19.73 9.15 -4.00
N GLU A 122 -18.47 9.54 -4.21
CA GLU A 122 -18.08 10.80 -4.85
C GLU A 122 -18.05 10.69 -6.38
N LEU A 123 -17.98 9.47 -6.91
CA LEU A 123 -17.86 9.17 -8.34
C LEU A 123 -19.21 8.95 -9.04
N THR A 124 -20.27 8.80 -8.28
CA THR A 124 -21.63 8.49 -8.80
C THR A 124 -22.64 9.65 -8.65
#